data_876926f1aeb55b28f5974d79dd6b4dfc
#
_entry.id   876926f1aeb55b28f5974d79dd6b4dfc
#
_cell.length_a   1.000
_cell.length_b   1.000
_cell.length_c   1.000
_cell.angle_alpha   90.00
_cell.angle_beta   90.00
_cell.angle_gamma   90.00
#
_symmetry.space_group_name_H-M   'P 1'
#
loop_
_entity.id
_entity.type
_entity.pdbx_description
1 polymer ?
#
loop_
_entity_poly.entity_id
_entity_poly.type
_entity_poly.pdbx_seq_one_letter_code
_entity_poly.pdbx_strand_id
1 'polypeptide(L)'
;FNCAYAPVDDWRVFGEIMFLLLGGTGVGYSVQQHHVDELPEIRKPNANRTRRYLINDSIEGWADAVKYLIRSYFFGGSKLRFDYSDIRPKGARLVTSGGKAPGPQPLKECLVKVEGVLSEKEDGSRLSAIEVHDIVCHIADAVLAGGIRRAALISLFSADDKEMIASKSGSWWEKNPQRARANNSAVVVRHRVKESDFFDIWENVKASGAGEPGIYFTNDQDWGTNPCAEIALRPFQFCNLTEINVSDVTTQEELNARATAASFIGTLQATYVDFHYLRPIWQYNTEKDALLGVSMTGIPSGPVLQLDLREAAKTVKEEN
;
A
#
# COMPACT_ATOMS: atom_id res chain seq x y z
N PHE A 1 8.61 -9.18 -1.63
CA PHE A 1 7.28 -9.39 -2.26
C PHE A 1 6.88 -8.18 -3.05
N ASN A 2 6.09 -8.40 -4.12
CA ASN A 2 5.73 -7.34 -5.07
C ASN A 2 4.72 -6.36 -4.49
N CYS A 3 3.66 -6.88 -3.86
CA CYS A 3 2.58 -6.08 -3.30
C CYS A 3 2.06 -6.68 -1.99
N ALA A 4 1.27 -5.88 -1.28
CA ALA A 4 0.62 -6.26 -0.04
C ALA A 4 -0.73 -5.56 0.09
N TYR A 5 -1.58 -6.07 1.00
CA TYR A 5 -2.80 -5.41 1.40
C TYR A 5 -2.91 -5.34 2.92
N ALA A 6 -3.31 -4.18 3.45
CA ALA A 6 -3.56 -3.98 4.86
C ALA A 6 -4.79 -3.08 5.11
N PRO A 7 -5.79 -3.50 5.89
CA PRO A 7 -6.78 -2.58 6.44
C PRO A 7 -6.12 -1.64 7.45
N VAL A 8 -6.55 -0.38 7.50
CA VAL A 8 -6.07 0.58 8.51
C VAL A 8 -6.98 0.50 9.74
N ASP A 9 -6.85 -0.61 10.45
CA ASP A 9 -7.61 -0.97 11.66
C ASP A 9 -6.79 -0.88 12.95
N ASP A 10 -5.49 -0.62 12.82
CA ASP A 10 -4.55 -0.52 13.93
C ASP A 10 -3.53 0.59 13.65
N TRP A 11 -3.20 1.37 14.67
CA TRP A 11 -2.26 2.49 14.56
C TRP A 11 -0.85 2.08 14.08
N ARG A 12 -0.45 0.81 14.23
CA ARG A 12 0.85 0.30 13.77
C ARG A 12 0.92 0.18 12.25
N VAL A 13 -0.23 0.07 11.59
CA VAL A 13 -0.31 -0.06 10.11
C VAL A 13 0.38 1.09 9.38
N PHE A 14 0.33 2.30 9.90
CA PHE A 14 1.01 3.45 9.27
C PHE A 14 2.53 3.26 9.17
N GLY A 15 3.15 2.73 10.23
CA GLY A 15 4.57 2.37 10.20
C GLY A 15 4.85 1.17 9.27
N GLU A 16 3.98 0.17 9.28
CA GLU A 16 4.08 -0.99 8.38
C GLU A 16 3.99 -0.57 6.92
N ILE A 17 3.07 0.33 6.55
CA ILE A 17 2.97 0.88 5.18
C ILE A 17 4.26 1.62 4.79
N MET A 18 4.79 2.48 5.67
CA MET A 18 6.07 3.16 5.41
C MET A 18 7.20 2.16 5.17
N PHE A 19 7.31 1.13 6.00
CA PHE A 19 8.32 0.08 5.88
C PHE A 19 8.18 -0.68 4.55
N LEU A 20 6.96 -1.11 4.19
CA LEU A 20 6.68 -1.84 2.96
C LEU A 20 7.01 -1.00 1.72
N LEU A 21 6.57 0.24 1.67
CA LEU A 21 6.85 1.15 0.56
C LEU A 21 8.36 1.43 0.42
N LEU A 22 9.07 1.66 1.53
CA LEU A 22 10.53 1.81 1.52
C LEU A 22 11.24 0.51 1.11
N GLY A 23 10.65 -0.65 1.39
CA GLY A 23 11.07 -1.96 0.90
C GLY A 23 10.84 -2.16 -0.61
N GLY A 24 10.02 -1.32 -1.25
CA GLY A 24 9.66 -1.42 -2.67
C GLY A 24 8.38 -2.21 -2.94
N THR A 25 7.66 -2.62 -1.88
CA THR A 25 6.38 -3.33 -1.98
C THR A 25 5.25 -2.32 -2.23
N GLY A 26 4.44 -2.54 -3.27
CA GLY A 26 3.21 -1.77 -3.48
C GLY A 26 2.15 -2.13 -2.43
N VAL A 27 1.36 -1.18 -1.97
CA VAL A 27 0.40 -1.42 -0.88
C VAL A 27 -1.02 -1.02 -1.27
N GLY A 28 -1.93 -1.99 -1.25
CA GLY A 28 -3.35 -1.73 -1.14
C GLY A 28 -3.70 -1.53 0.34
N TYR A 29 -4.53 -0.55 0.63
CA TYR A 29 -4.99 -0.32 2.00
C TYR A 29 -6.47 0.03 2.03
N SER A 30 -7.11 -0.31 3.13
CA SER A 30 -8.53 0.00 3.32
C SER A 30 -8.73 1.07 4.38
N VAL A 31 -9.46 2.10 3.99
CA VAL A 31 -10.01 3.14 4.87
C VAL A 31 -11.55 3.03 4.96
N GLN A 32 -12.10 1.82 4.72
CA GLN A 32 -13.51 1.60 4.94
C GLN A 32 -13.87 1.94 6.39
N GLN A 33 -15.08 2.45 6.60
CA GLN A 33 -15.49 3.00 7.90
C GLN A 33 -15.29 2.02 9.05
N HIS A 34 -15.66 0.74 8.85
CA HIS A 34 -15.52 -0.29 9.89
C HIS A 34 -14.07 -0.59 10.28
N HIS A 35 -13.08 -0.37 9.37
CA HIS A 35 -11.67 -0.48 9.71
C HIS A 35 -11.18 0.76 10.47
N VAL A 36 -11.53 1.95 9.98
CA VAL A 36 -11.10 3.22 10.60
C VAL A 36 -11.67 3.38 12.01
N ASP A 37 -12.87 2.87 12.25
CA ASP A 37 -13.53 2.90 13.57
C ASP A 37 -12.79 2.08 14.64
N GLU A 38 -11.93 1.12 14.24
CA GLU A 38 -11.06 0.38 15.16
C GLU A 38 -9.86 1.21 15.66
N LEU A 39 -9.52 2.31 14.97
CA LEU A 39 -8.46 3.19 15.42
C LEU A 39 -8.85 3.88 16.74
N PRO A 40 -7.88 4.09 17.66
CA PRO A 40 -8.16 4.80 18.91
C PRO A 40 -8.63 6.25 18.67
N GLU A 41 -9.31 6.80 19.66
CA GLU A 41 -9.60 8.22 19.73
C GLU A 41 -8.30 9.05 19.90
N ILE A 42 -8.32 10.26 19.40
CA ILE A 42 -7.21 11.19 19.53
C ILE A 42 -7.05 11.59 21.01
N ARG A 43 -5.80 11.49 21.48
CA ARG A 43 -5.33 11.99 22.78
C ARG A 43 -4.03 12.74 22.55
N LYS A 44 -4.14 14.04 22.36
CA LYS A 44 -2.98 14.87 22.00
C LYS A 44 -1.85 14.76 23.02
N PRO A 45 -0.59 14.78 22.55
CA PRO A 45 0.55 14.80 23.47
C PRO A 45 0.61 16.12 24.25
N ASN A 46 1.11 16.07 25.49
CA ASN A 46 1.28 17.25 26.31
C ASN A 46 2.36 18.17 25.74
N ALA A 47 1.95 19.36 25.28
CA ALA A 47 2.83 20.35 24.66
C ALA A 47 3.94 20.85 25.60
N ASN A 48 3.71 20.79 26.93
CA ASN A 48 4.67 21.24 27.95
C ASN A 48 5.73 20.17 28.28
N ARG A 49 5.60 18.97 27.74
CA ARG A 49 6.56 17.88 27.92
C ARG A 49 7.10 17.44 26.57
N THR A 50 8.35 17.77 26.28
CA THR A 50 9.01 17.39 25.02
C THR A 50 10.01 16.26 25.26
N ARG A 51 9.99 15.25 24.39
CA ARG A 51 10.98 14.16 24.35
C ARG A 51 11.70 14.18 23.01
N ARG A 52 13.04 14.19 23.04
CA ARG A 52 13.87 14.01 21.84
C ARG A 52 13.75 12.56 21.36
N TYR A 53 13.54 12.39 20.07
CA TYR A 53 13.52 11.09 19.39
C TYR A 53 14.56 11.11 18.24
N LEU A 54 15.66 10.37 18.42
CA LEU A 54 16.69 10.22 17.41
C LEU A 54 16.23 9.18 16.38
N ILE A 55 16.24 9.55 15.10
CA ILE A 55 15.78 8.68 14.01
C ILE A 55 17.00 7.95 13.43
N ASN A 56 16.99 6.63 13.47
CA ASN A 56 18.04 5.81 12.87
C ASN A 56 18.00 5.92 11.33
N ASP A 57 19.18 5.87 10.70
CA ASP A 57 19.36 5.90 9.26
C ASP A 57 19.08 4.52 8.63
N SER A 58 17.84 4.06 8.75
CA SER A 58 17.36 2.79 8.22
C SER A 58 15.90 2.89 7.80
N ILE A 59 15.41 1.90 7.04
CA ILE A 59 14.00 1.77 6.67
C ILE A 59 13.12 1.69 7.92
N GLU A 60 13.54 0.90 8.90
CA GLU A 60 12.88 0.73 10.19
C GLU A 60 12.85 2.04 10.98
N GLY A 61 13.95 2.80 10.98
CA GLY A 61 14.04 4.09 11.67
C GLY A 61 13.05 5.12 11.12
N TRP A 62 12.87 5.16 9.81
CA TRP A 62 11.88 6.02 9.17
C TRP A 62 10.45 5.58 9.49
N ALA A 63 10.18 4.28 9.40
CA ALA A 63 8.88 3.70 9.73
C ALA A 63 8.53 3.90 11.21
N ASP A 64 9.50 3.74 12.11
CA ASP A 64 9.34 4.01 13.54
C ASP A 64 9.05 5.48 13.82
N ALA A 65 9.68 6.42 13.12
CA ALA A 65 9.39 7.85 13.30
C ALA A 65 7.91 8.15 13.03
N VAL A 66 7.35 7.63 11.94
CA VAL A 66 5.91 7.74 11.64
C VAL A 66 5.07 7.05 12.70
N LYS A 67 5.39 5.80 13.03
CA LYS A 67 4.67 5.00 14.02
C LYS A 67 4.63 5.67 15.41
N TYR A 68 5.74 6.23 15.88
CA TYR A 68 5.79 6.90 17.19
C TYR A 68 5.10 8.25 17.18
N LEU A 69 5.12 9.00 16.05
CA LEU A 69 4.31 10.21 15.91
C LEU A 69 2.83 9.88 16.05
N ILE A 70 2.32 8.94 15.27
CA ILE A 70 0.93 8.46 15.32
C ILE A 70 0.56 8.00 16.74
N ARG A 71 1.43 7.18 17.34
CA ARG A 71 1.22 6.68 18.70
C ARG A 71 1.08 7.80 19.72
N SER A 72 1.88 8.87 19.59
CA SER A 72 1.85 9.99 20.54
C SER A 72 0.52 10.74 20.53
N TYR A 73 -0.18 10.74 19.39
CA TYR A 73 -1.49 11.38 19.24
C TYR A 73 -2.66 10.46 19.59
N PHE A 74 -2.48 9.15 19.58
CA PHE A 74 -3.53 8.21 20.01
C PHE A 74 -3.48 7.91 21.50
N PHE A 75 -2.28 7.94 22.12
CA PHE A 75 -2.12 7.53 23.53
C PHE A 75 -1.62 8.66 24.43
N GLY A 76 -1.42 9.86 23.87
CA GLY A 76 -0.89 10.99 24.63
C GLY A 76 0.59 10.82 24.99
N GLY A 77 1.01 11.48 26.05
CA GLY A 77 2.38 11.47 26.56
C GLY A 77 3.13 12.74 26.23
N SER A 78 4.42 12.65 25.98
CA SER A 78 5.27 13.81 25.64
C SER A 78 5.19 14.12 24.15
N LYS A 79 5.20 15.40 23.79
CA LYS A 79 5.39 15.83 22.42
C LYS A 79 6.75 15.37 21.90
N LEU A 80 6.82 14.75 20.74
CA LEU A 80 8.07 14.28 20.13
C LEU A 80 8.78 15.43 19.43
N ARG A 81 10.08 15.55 19.66
CA ARG A 81 10.98 16.39 18.88
C ARG A 81 11.95 15.46 18.12
N PHE A 82 11.69 15.28 16.85
CA PHE A 82 12.51 14.42 16.01
C PHE A 82 13.89 15.01 15.77
N ASP A 83 14.90 14.17 15.86
CA ASP A 83 16.29 14.46 15.59
C ASP A 83 16.75 13.62 14.40
N TYR A 84 17.19 14.30 13.36
CA TYR A 84 17.54 13.72 12.05
C TYR A 84 19.06 13.62 11.86
N SER A 85 19.86 13.84 12.91
CA SER A 85 21.33 13.97 12.80
C SER A 85 22.01 12.70 12.29
N ASP A 86 21.43 11.52 12.55
CA ASP A 86 22.01 10.26 12.12
C ASP A 86 21.65 9.92 10.66
N ILE A 87 20.64 10.58 10.07
CA ILE A 87 20.22 10.31 8.70
C ILE A 87 21.29 10.84 7.75
N ARG A 88 21.78 9.96 6.87
CA ARG A 88 22.79 10.30 5.86
C ARG A 88 22.35 11.46 4.98
N PRO A 89 23.27 12.31 4.54
CA PRO A 89 22.94 13.49 3.73
C PRO A 89 22.44 13.10 2.34
N LYS A 90 21.71 14.03 1.72
CA LYS A 90 21.28 13.91 0.32
C LYS A 90 22.47 13.63 -0.60
N GLY A 91 22.34 12.65 -1.47
CA GLY A 91 23.35 12.27 -2.45
C GLY A 91 24.32 11.17 -1.97
N ALA A 92 24.31 10.78 -0.69
CA ALA A 92 25.08 9.63 -0.22
C ALA A 92 24.68 8.35 -0.95
N ARG A 93 25.65 7.48 -1.24
CA ARG A 93 25.40 6.22 -1.96
C ARG A 93 24.62 5.23 -1.09
N LEU A 94 23.60 4.63 -1.67
CA LEU A 94 22.87 3.51 -1.06
C LEU A 94 23.51 2.19 -1.50
N VAL A 95 24.02 1.42 -0.55
CA VAL A 95 24.79 0.19 -0.85
C VAL A 95 23.84 -0.96 -1.22
N THR A 96 22.76 -1.12 -0.49
CA THR A 96 21.83 -2.26 -0.66
C THR A 96 20.87 -2.11 -1.81
N SER A 97 20.32 -0.92 -2.03
CA SER A 97 19.27 -0.67 -3.05
C SER A 97 19.81 0.02 -4.30
N GLY A 98 21.09 0.43 -4.29
CA GLY A 98 21.66 1.27 -5.35
C GLY A 98 21.12 2.71 -5.30
N GLY A 99 21.72 3.60 -6.11
CA GLY A 99 21.31 5.00 -6.21
C GLY A 99 21.80 5.89 -5.07
N LYS A 100 21.12 7.02 -4.86
CA LYS A 100 21.52 8.07 -3.92
C LYS A 100 20.45 8.32 -2.87
N ALA A 101 20.87 8.58 -1.63
CA ALA A 101 19.99 8.89 -0.51
C ALA A 101 19.26 10.23 -0.73
N PRO A 102 17.98 10.35 -0.32
CA PRO A 102 17.23 11.61 -0.40
C PRO A 102 17.62 12.62 0.68
N GLY A 103 18.32 12.19 1.73
CA GLY A 103 18.55 12.97 2.94
C GLY A 103 17.32 13.00 3.86
N PRO A 104 17.37 13.76 4.96
CA PRO A 104 16.32 13.79 5.96
C PRO A 104 15.07 14.59 5.56
N GLN A 105 15.16 15.46 4.55
CA GLN A 105 14.11 16.43 4.24
C GLN A 105 12.75 15.79 3.90
N PRO A 106 12.66 14.73 3.08
CA PRO A 106 11.36 14.12 2.77
C PRO A 106 10.65 13.55 4.00
N LEU A 107 11.39 12.91 4.90
CA LEU A 107 10.80 12.41 6.16
C LEU A 107 10.35 13.56 7.06
N LYS A 108 11.15 14.63 7.15
CA LYS A 108 10.79 15.82 7.93
C LYS A 108 9.48 16.43 7.44
N GLU A 109 9.32 16.60 6.13
CA GLU A 109 8.09 17.12 5.53
C GLU A 109 6.90 16.18 5.77
N CYS A 110 7.09 14.88 5.64
CA CYS A 110 6.08 13.87 5.96
C CYS A 110 5.60 14.00 7.42
N LEU A 111 6.53 13.99 8.38
CA LEU A 111 6.18 14.07 9.81
C LEU A 111 5.45 15.36 10.14
N VAL A 112 5.84 16.50 9.54
CA VAL A 112 5.15 17.80 9.73
C VAL A 112 3.73 17.75 9.17
N LYS A 113 3.52 17.20 7.97
CA LYS A 113 2.19 17.10 7.36
C LYS A 113 1.29 16.14 8.10
N VAL A 114 1.80 14.98 8.51
CA VAL A 114 1.06 14.00 9.32
C VAL A 114 0.70 14.61 10.69
N GLU A 115 1.65 15.29 11.36
CA GLU A 115 1.37 16.00 12.62
C GLU A 115 0.31 17.10 12.42
N GLY A 116 0.31 17.78 11.26
CA GLY A 116 -0.71 18.75 10.89
C GLY A 116 -2.12 18.14 10.96
N VAL A 117 -2.35 17.05 10.24
CA VAL A 117 -3.66 16.34 10.25
C VAL A 117 -4.07 15.94 11.67
N LEU A 118 -3.15 15.35 12.44
CA LEU A 118 -3.44 14.88 13.79
C LEU A 118 -3.71 16.02 14.78
N SER A 119 -2.98 17.14 14.67
CA SER A 119 -3.08 18.29 15.59
C SER A 119 -4.35 19.13 15.40
N GLU A 120 -4.96 19.09 14.23
CA GLU A 120 -6.24 19.74 13.96
C GLU A 120 -7.43 19.06 14.65
N LYS A 121 -7.28 17.79 15.02
CA LYS A 121 -8.33 17.03 15.71
C LYS A 121 -8.49 17.49 17.16
N GLU A 122 -9.69 17.37 17.69
CA GLU A 122 -9.97 17.56 19.11
C GLU A 122 -9.69 16.29 19.90
N ASP A 123 -9.32 16.43 21.19
CA ASP A 123 -9.18 15.28 22.08
C ASP A 123 -10.52 14.52 22.20
N GLY A 124 -10.47 13.20 22.11
CA GLY A 124 -11.63 12.33 22.11
C GLY A 124 -12.32 12.18 20.76
N SER A 125 -11.90 12.92 19.72
CA SER A 125 -12.41 12.71 18.35
C SER A 125 -11.68 11.55 17.66
N ARG A 126 -12.26 11.09 16.52
CA ARG A 126 -11.66 10.04 15.69
C ARG A 126 -11.21 10.61 14.34
N LEU A 127 -10.25 9.96 13.72
CA LEU A 127 -9.90 10.25 12.33
C LEU A 127 -11.01 9.78 11.40
N SER A 128 -11.29 10.56 10.37
CA SER A 128 -12.15 10.15 9.27
C SER A 128 -11.38 9.34 8.22
N ALA A 129 -12.08 8.66 7.33
CA ALA A 129 -11.47 7.89 6.25
C ALA A 129 -10.55 8.76 5.37
N ILE A 130 -10.98 9.99 5.03
CA ILE A 130 -10.19 10.90 4.20
C ILE A 130 -8.93 11.40 4.92
N GLU A 131 -8.97 11.61 6.24
CA GLU A 131 -7.80 12.00 7.02
C GLU A 131 -6.78 10.86 7.11
N VAL A 132 -7.24 9.62 7.30
CA VAL A 132 -6.39 8.42 7.26
C VAL A 132 -5.77 8.25 5.87
N HIS A 133 -6.55 8.42 4.81
CA HIS A 133 -6.09 8.41 3.43
C HIS A 133 -5.00 9.46 3.18
N ASP A 134 -5.21 10.70 3.61
CA ASP A 134 -4.23 11.78 3.44
C ASP A 134 -2.92 11.49 4.20
N ILE A 135 -2.99 10.92 5.41
CA ILE A 135 -1.79 10.48 6.17
C ILE A 135 -1.00 9.44 5.36
N VAL A 136 -1.65 8.42 4.81
CA VAL A 136 -0.98 7.39 4.00
C VAL A 136 -0.37 7.99 2.73
N CYS A 137 -1.06 8.92 2.08
CA CYS A 137 -0.53 9.64 0.92
C CYS A 137 0.72 10.49 1.26
N HIS A 138 0.76 11.14 2.41
CA HIS A 138 1.95 11.87 2.88
C HIS A 138 3.14 10.93 3.18
N ILE A 139 2.87 9.72 3.69
CA ILE A 139 3.89 8.68 3.85
C ILE A 139 4.49 8.31 2.48
N ALA A 140 3.65 8.09 1.47
CA ALA A 140 4.10 7.78 0.12
C ALA A 140 4.92 8.91 -0.54
N ASP A 141 4.58 10.18 -0.28
CA ASP A 141 5.36 11.33 -0.73
C ASP A 141 6.82 11.26 -0.26
N ALA A 142 7.05 10.89 1.00
CA ALA A 142 8.39 10.75 1.54
C ALA A 142 9.20 9.64 0.87
N VAL A 143 8.54 8.54 0.52
CA VAL A 143 9.17 7.41 -0.18
C VAL A 143 9.57 7.79 -1.60
N LEU A 144 8.71 8.49 -2.33
CA LEU A 144 8.95 8.91 -3.71
C LEU A 144 10.04 9.98 -3.85
N ALA A 145 10.14 10.88 -2.89
CA ALA A 145 11.14 11.95 -2.92
C ALA A 145 12.58 11.42 -2.96
N GLY A 146 12.80 10.16 -2.61
CA GLY A 146 14.08 9.47 -2.75
C GLY A 146 14.50 9.15 -4.19
N GLY A 147 13.58 9.22 -5.14
CA GLY A 147 13.85 9.05 -6.59
C GLY A 147 14.23 7.64 -7.04
N ILE A 148 14.46 6.70 -6.12
CA ILE A 148 14.92 5.34 -6.40
C ILE A 148 13.78 4.35 -6.36
N ARG A 149 12.79 4.60 -5.51
CA ARG A 149 11.65 3.72 -5.29
C ARG A 149 10.38 4.36 -5.78
N ARG A 150 9.51 3.55 -6.37
CA ARG A 150 8.17 3.96 -6.76
C ARG A 150 7.22 3.51 -5.68
N ALA A 151 6.49 4.43 -5.06
CA ALA A 151 5.35 4.10 -4.23
C ALA A 151 4.17 3.80 -5.14
N ALA A 152 3.54 2.64 -4.95
CA ALA A 152 2.29 2.29 -5.60
C ALA A 152 1.27 2.01 -4.51
N LEU A 153 0.12 2.70 -4.57
CA LEU A 153 -0.95 2.63 -3.58
C LEU A 153 -2.31 2.48 -4.26
N ILE A 154 -3.20 1.75 -3.61
CA ILE A 154 -4.65 1.84 -3.83
C ILE A 154 -5.35 1.99 -2.49
N SER A 155 -6.25 2.97 -2.41
CA SER A 155 -7.14 3.18 -1.27
C SER A 155 -8.49 2.54 -1.55
N LEU A 156 -8.92 1.63 -0.68
CA LEU A 156 -10.25 1.05 -0.69
C LEU A 156 -11.10 1.72 0.38
N PHE A 157 -12.30 2.20 0.03
CA PHE A 157 -13.16 2.95 0.93
C PHE A 157 -14.62 2.51 0.83
N SER A 158 -15.43 2.85 1.83
CA SER A 158 -16.86 2.51 1.87
C SER A 158 -17.62 3.23 0.74
N ALA A 159 -18.44 2.48 -0.01
CA ALA A 159 -19.14 2.97 -1.20
C ALA A 159 -20.09 4.17 -0.93
N ASP A 160 -20.49 4.37 0.31
CA ASP A 160 -21.35 5.47 0.78
C ASP A 160 -20.55 6.65 1.37
N ASP A 161 -19.22 6.58 1.41
CA ASP A 161 -18.37 7.65 1.89
C ASP A 161 -18.26 8.79 0.85
N LYS A 162 -19.04 9.84 1.06
CA LYS A 162 -19.12 10.99 0.14
C LYS A 162 -17.82 11.80 0.08
N GLU A 163 -17.05 11.87 1.17
CA GLU A 163 -15.79 12.60 1.20
C GLU A 163 -14.72 11.86 0.38
N MET A 164 -14.65 10.53 0.52
CA MET A 164 -13.74 9.71 -0.28
C MET A 164 -14.15 9.68 -1.75
N ILE A 165 -15.45 9.61 -2.08
CA ILE A 165 -15.95 9.70 -3.46
C ILE A 165 -15.51 11.02 -4.10
N ALA A 166 -15.61 12.12 -3.37
CA ALA A 166 -15.26 13.47 -3.86
C ALA A 166 -13.77 13.81 -3.71
N SER A 167 -12.94 12.93 -3.17
CA SER A 167 -11.55 13.20 -2.77
C SER A 167 -10.67 13.74 -3.89
N LYS A 168 -10.98 13.39 -5.14
CA LYS A 168 -10.31 13.86 -6.37
C LYS A 168 -11.27 14.58 -7.30
N SER A 169 -12.19 15.39 -6.76
CA SER A 169 -13.10 16.24 -7.52
C SER A 169 -12.64 17.69 -7.51
N GLY A 170 -13.01 18.46 -8.55
CA GLY A 170 -12.62 19.86 -8.68
C GLY A 170 -11.10 20.03 -8.78
N SER A 171 -10.57 21.13 -8.26
CA SER A 171 -9.12 21.44 -8.26
C SER A 171 -8.38 20.77 -7.10
N TRP A 172 -8.62 19.47 -6.86
CA TRP A 172 -8.03 18.73 -5.75
C TRP A 172 -6.48 18.73 -5.78
N TRP A 173 -5.88 18.73 -6.97
CA TRP A 173 -4.41 18.73 -7.14
C TRP A 173 -3.73 20.00 -6.62
N GLU A 174 -4.45 21.11 -6.50
CA GLU A 174 -3.93 22.34 -5.90
C GLU A 174 -4.00 22.31 -4.38
N LYS A 175 -5.09 21.77 -3.81
CA LYS A 175 -5.38 21.75 -2.38
C LYS A 175 -4.79 20.52 -1.69
N ASN A 176 -4.87 19.38 -2.33
CA ASN A 176 -4.50 18.07 -1.77
C ASN A 176 -3.65 17.24 -2.76
N PRO A 177 -2.49 17.77 -3.21
CA PRO A 177 -1.65 17.13 -4.24
C PRO A 177 -1.16 15.73 -3.83
N GLN A 178 -1.05 15.43 -2.53
CA GLN A 178 -0.67 14.12 -2.00
C GLN A 178 -1.62 13.00 -2.47
N ARG A 179 -2.90 13.29 -2.71
CA ARG A 179 -3.89 12.31 -3.16
C ARG A 179 -3.58 11.71 -4.54
N ALA A 180 -2.67 12.34 -5.31
CA ALA A 180 -2.15 11.74 -6.54
C ALA A 180 -1.31 10.46 -6.31
N ARG A 181 -0.97 10.13 -5.06
CA ARG A 181 -0.14 8.96 -4.72
C ARG A 181 -0.89 7.64 -4.70
N ALA A 182 -2.22 7.66 -4.62
CA ALA A 182 -3.03 6.45 -4.56
C ALA A 182 -4.13 6.46 -5.62
N ASN A 183 -4.42 5.31 -6.22
CA ASN A 183 -5.70 5.06 -6.85
C ASN A 183 -6.77 4.96 -5.76
N ASN A 184 -7.98 5.41 -6.02
CA ASN A 184 -9.07 5.35 -5.06
C ASN A 184 -10.20 4.49 -5.63
N SER A 185 -10.66 3.48 -4.88
CA SER A 185 -11.75 2.60 -5.32
C SER A 185 -12.79 2.39 -4.23
N ALA A 186 -14.05 2.59 -4.59
CA ALA A 186 -15.19 2.28 -3.74
C ALA A 186 -15.41 0.77 -3.67
N VAL A 187 -15.52 0.22 -2.47
CA VAL A 187 -15.77 -1.22 -2.27
C VAL A 187 -17.25 -1.52 -2.41
N VAL A 188 -17.59 -2.36 -3.36
CA VAL A 188 -18.95 -2.77 -3.66
C VAL A 188 -19.12 -4.27 -3.42
N VAL A 189 -19.93 -4.63 -2.42
CA VAL A 189 -20.21 -6.03 -2.08
C VAL A 189 -21.29 -6.57 -3.01
N ARG A 190 -20.95 -7.51 -3.89
CA ARG A 190 -21.79 -7.97 -5.00
C ARG A 190 -23.18 -8.42 -4.61
N HIS A 191 -23.33 -9.13 -3.50
CA HIS A 191 -24.62 -9.66 -3.05
C HIS A 191 -25.45 -8.66 -2.22
N ARG A 192 -24.93 -7.44 -1.96
CA ARG A 192 -25.61 -6.39 -1.18
C ARG A 192 -25.92 -5.15 -2.01
N VAL A 193 -25.17 -4.90 -3.08
CA VAL A 193 -25.32 -3.69 -3.90
C VAL A 193 -26.65 -3.69 -4.64
N LYS A 194 -27.32 -2.54 -4.64
CA LYS A 194 -28.48 -2.27 -5.48
C LYS A 194 -28.05 -1.49 -6.72
N GLU A 195 -28.83 -1.57 -7.77
CA GLU A 195 -28.58 -0.84 -9.01
C GLU A 195 -28.48 0.68 -8.76
N SER A 196 -29.34 1.24 -7.88
CA SER A 196 -29.29 2.64 -7.48
C SER A 196 -27.94 3.02 -6.88
N ASP A 197 -27.41 2.21 -5.97
CA ASP A 197 -26.15 2.49 -5.27
C ASP A 197 -24.98 2.50 -6.26
N PHE A 198 -24.99 1.61 -7.25
CA PHE A 198 -24.01 1.59 -8.32
C PHE A 198 -24.10 2.86 -9.18
N PHE A 199 -25.28 3.25 -9.61
CA PHE A 199 -25.44 4.45 -10.45
C PHE A 199 -25.08 5.73 -9.72
N ASP A 200 -25.32 5.84 -8.41
CA ASP A 200 -24.88 6.98 -7.61
C ASP A 200 -23.35 7.14 -7.65
N ILE A 201 -22.59 6.05 -7.49
CA ILE A 201 -21.12 6.08 -7.63
C ILE A 201 -20.73 6.42 -9.07
N TRP A 202 -21.36 5.79 -10.05
CA TRP A 202 -21.05 5.96 -11.47
C TRP A 202 -21.25 7.41 -11.96
N GLU A 203 -22.33 8.08 -11.53
CA GLU A 203 -22.55 9.50 -11.87
C GLU A 203 -21.45 10.40 -11.27
N ASN A 204 -20.97 10.10 -10.06
CA ASN A 204 -19.82 10.81 -9.48
C ASN A 204 -18.54 10.59 -10.28
N VAL A 205 -18.26 9.37 -10.72
CA VAL A 205 -17.11 9.05 -11.59
C VAL A 205 -17.16 9.84 -12.89
N LYS A 206 -18.31 9.88 -13.53
CA LYS A 206 -18.52 10.69 -14.76
C LYS A 206 -18.31 12.18 -14.50
N ALA A 207 -18.90 12.70 -13.43
CA ALA A 207 -18.82 14.11 -13.08
C ALA A 207 -17.41 14.57 -12.70
N SER A 208 -16.59 13.67 -12.13
CA SER A 208 -15.21 14.00 -11.75
C SER A 208 -14.31 14.32 -12.94
N GLY A 209 -14.59 13.77 -14.13
CA GLY A 209 -13.74 13.88 -15.31
C GLY A 209 -12.36 13.20 -15.16
N ALA A 210 -12.06 12.63 -14.00
CA ALA A 210 -10.79 12.01 -13.68
C ALA A 210 -10.78 10.46 -13.86
N GLY A 211 -11.96 9.84 -14.09
CA GLY A 211 -12.10 8.40 -14.11
C GLY A 211 -12.00 7.74 -12.73
N GLU A 212 -12.06 8.52 -11.68
CA GLU A 212 -12.05 8.08 -10.28
C GLU A 212 -13.30 8.60 -9.54
N PRO A 213 -13.73 7.90 -8.48
CA PRO A 213 -13.15 6.66 -7.96
C PRO A 213 -13.35 5.46 -8.89
N GLY A 214 -12.43 4.47 -8.78
CA GLY A 214 -12.65 3.13 -9.31
C GLY A 214 -13.75 2.41 -8.53
N ILE A 215 -14.23 1.27 -9.05
CA ILE A 215 -15.23 0.43 -8.40
C ILE A 215 -14.63 -0.96 -8.20
N TYR A 216 -14.45 -1.35 -6.94
CA TYR A 216 -13.91 -2.65 -6.57
C TYR A 216 -15.02 -3.59 -6.13
N PHE A 217 -15.37 -4.56 -6.97
CA PHE A 217 -16.38 -5.56 -6.67
C PHE A 217 -15.78 -6.72 -5.88
N THR A 218 -16.34 -7.00 -4.71
CA THR A 218 -15.92 -8.10 -3.85
C THR A 218 -17.12 -8.91 -3.35
N ASN A 219 -16.85 -10.13 -2.87
CA ASN A 219 -17.84 -10.94 -2.13
C ASN A 219 -17.71 -10.78 -0.62
N ASP A 220 -16.57 -10.26 -0.15
CA ASP A 220 -16.26 -10.04 1.27
C ASP A 220 -15.61 -8.65 1.39
N GLN A 221 -16.18 -7.81 2.26
CA GLN A 221 -15.74 -6.42 2.44
C GLN A 221 -14.35 -6.29 3.05
N ASP A 222 -13.84 -7.31 3.75
CA ASP A 222 -12.54 -7.29 4.41
C ASP A 222 -11.40 -7.67 3.47
N TRP A 223 -11.72 -8.36 2.36
CA TRP A 223 -10.75 -8.62 1.32
C TRP A 223 -10.44 -7.35 0.55
N GLY A 224 -9.15 -7.15 0.33
CA GLY A 224 -8.66 -6.06 -0.50
C GLY A 224 -7.90 -6.53 -1.71
N THR A 225 -7.00 -5.70 -2.20
CA THR A 225 -6.26 -5.93 -3.42
C THR A 225 -4.90 -5.25 -3.39
N ASN A 226 -4.02 -5.68 -4.29
CA ASN A 226 -2.78 -4.97 -4.61
C ASN A 226 -3.07 -3.64 -5.36
N PRO A 227 -2.09 -2.74 -5.52
CA PRO A 227 -2.32 -1.41 -6.12
C PRO A 227 -2.95 -1.39 -7.52
N CYS A 228 -2.73 -2.44 -8.32
CA CYS A 228 -3.27 -2.54 -9.68
C CYS A 228 -4.66 -3.22 -9.74
N ALA A 229 -5.18 -3.68 -8.59
CA ALA A 229 -6.50 -4.28 -8.40
C ALA A 229 -6.74 -5.64 -9.11
N GLU A 230 -5.69 -6.34 -9.54
CA GLU A 230 -5.81 -7.64 -10.21
C GLU A 230 -5.75 -8.85 -9.27
N ILE A 231 -5.26 -8.67 -8.01
CA ILE A 231 -5.08 -9.77 -7.06
C ILE A 231 -5.88 -9.50 -5.79
N ALA A 232 -6.89 -10.33 -5.53
CA ALA A 232 -7.61 -10.30 -4.27
C ALA A 232 -6.70 -10.82 -3.13
N LEU A 233 -6.59 -10.05 -2.06
CA LEU A 233 -5.75 -10.35 -0.91
C LEU A 233 -6.57 -10.29 0.37
N ARG A 234 -6.29 -11.20 1.29
CA ARG A 234 -6.78 -11.11 2.68
C ARG A 234 -6.07 -9.99 3.43
N PRO A 235 -6.64 -9.50 4.53
CA PRO A 235 -5.92 -8.60 5.44
C PRO A 235 -4.53 -9.13 5.79
N PHE A 236 -3.51 -8.26 5.68
CA PHE A 236 -2.10 -8.57 6.01
C PHE A 236 -1.53 -9.74 5.20
N GLN A 237 -1.76 -9.71 3.89
CA GLN A 237 -1.27 -10.72 2.95
C GLN A 237 -0.43 -10.08 1.86
N PHE A 238 0.59 -10.82 1.41
CA PHE A 238 1.43 -10.44 0.27
C PHE A 238 0.97 -11.13 -1.01
N CYS A 239 1.11 -10.44 -2.13
CA CYS A 239 1.21 -11.09 -3.42
C CYS A 239 2.66 -11.51 -3.68
N ASN A 240 2.82 -12.61 -4.41
CA ASN A 240 4.11 -13.15 -4.83
C ASN A 240 4.03 -13.44 -6.32
N LEU A 241 4.62 -12.59 -7.15
CA LEU A 241 4.52 -12.65 -8.60
C LEU A 241 5.88 -12.83 -9.25
N THR A 242 5.93 -13.74 -10.20
CA THR A 242 6.94 -13.83 -11.23
C THR A 242 6.33 -13.54 -12.60
N GLU A 243 7.15 -13.13 -13.55
CA GLU A 243 6.68 -12.78 -14.89
C GLU A 243 7.59 -13.39 -15.94
N ILE A 244 6.98 -13.97 -16.98
CA ILE A 244 7.68 -14.48 -18.15
C ILE A 244 7.40 -13.61 -19.38
N ASN A 245 8.44 -13.31 -20.15
CA ASN A 245 8.28 -12.69 -21.45
C ASN A 245 7.91 -13.77 -22.46
N VAL A 246 6.80 -13.62 -23.16
CA VAL A 246 6.30 -14.57 -24.16
C VAL A 246 6.29 -14.01 -25.58
N SER A 247 6.88 -12.83 -25.79
CA SER A 247 6.89 -12.16 -27.10
C SER A 247 7.65 -12.94 -28.17
N ASP A 248 8.62 -13.73 -27.79
CA ASP A 248 9.50 -14.54 -28.64
C ASP A 248 9.28 -16.05 -28.50
N VAL A 249 8.32 -16.48 -27.69
CA VAL A 249 7.99 -17.89 -27.50
C VAL A 249 7.21 -18.42 -28.68
N THR A 250 7.73 -19.47 -29.31
CA THR A 250 7.15 -20.07 -30.52
C THR A 250 6.75 -21.53 -30.34
N THR A 251 7.23 -22.21 -29.30
CA THR A 251 6.93 -23.64 -29.06
C THR A 251 6.36 -23.86 -27.67
N GLN A 252 5.66 -24.98 -27.47
CA GLN A 252 5.09 -25.37 -26.19
C GLN A 252 6.20 -25.66 -25.16
N GLU A 253 7.29 -26.30 -25.61
CA GLU A 253 8.43 -26.63 -24.78
C GLU A 253 9.10 -25.36 -24.19
N GLU A 254 9.25 -24.31 -25.00
CA GLU A 254 9.79 -23.01 -24.52
C GLU A 254 8.87 -22.37 -23.49
N LEU A 255 7.55 -22.40 -23.73
CA LEU A 255 6.56 -21.87 -22.80
C LEU A 255 6.62 -22.61 -21.46
N ASN A 256 6.60 -23.95 -21.50
CA ASN A 256 6.67 -24.79 -20.31
C ASN A 256 7.98 -24.59 -19.55
N ALA A 257 9.12 -24.49 -20.23
CA ALA A 257 10.42 -24.26 -19.58
C ALA A 257 10.47 -22.90 -18.85
N ARG A 258 9.91 -21.83 -19.46
CA ARG A 258 9.82 -20.52 -18.78
C ARG A 258 8.83 -20.57 -17.63
N ALA A 259 7.71 -21.26 -17.75
CA ALA A 259 6.73 -21.46 -16.70
C ALA A 259 7.35 -22.21 -15.50
N THR A 260 8.10 -23.28 -15.73
CA THR A 260 8.86 -24.02 -14.70
C THR A 260 9.84 -23.11 -13.96
N ALA A 261 10.67 -22.35 -14.71
CA ALA A 261 11.65 -21.46 -14.09
C ALA A 261 10.99 -20.36 -13.23
N ALA A 262 9.90 -19.77 -13.73
CA ALA A 262 9.16 -18.74 -12.99
C ALA A 262 8.48 -19.31 -11.74
N SER A 263 7.88 -20.50 -11.84
CA SER A 263 7.26 -21.20 -10.71
C SER A 263 8.30 -21.53 -9.63
N PHE A 264 9.44 -22.07 -10.02
CA PHE A 264 10.55 -22.37 -9.09
C PHE A 264 11.01 -21.13 -8.33
N ILE A 265 11.23 -20.00 -9.02
CA ILE A 265 11.63 -18.74 -8.39
C ILE A 265 10.54 -18.25 -7.42
N GLY A 266 9.27 -18.28 -7.84
CA GLY A 266 8.14 -17.85 -7.02
C GLY A 266 7.95 -18.74 -5.78
N THR A 267 8.10 -20.05 -5.91
CA THR A 267 8.03 -21.00 -4.80
C THR A 267 9.18 -20.76 -3.81
N LEU A 268 10.39 -20.52 -4.31
CA LEU A 268 11.53 -20.16 -3.45
C LEU A 268 11.25 -18.85 -2.70
N GLN A 269 10.68 -17.84 -3.35
CA GLN A 269 10.31 -16.58 -2.70
C GLN A 269 9.21 -16.78 -1.65
N ALA A 270 8.24 -17.68 -1.88
CA ALA A 270 7.17 -17.97 -0.92
C ALA A 270 7.68 -18.58 0.40
N THR A 271 8.87 -19.19 0.41
CA THR A 271 9.50 -19.68 1.65
C THR A 271 10.08 -18.58 2.52
N TYR A 272 10.12 -17.33 2.03
CA TYR A 272 10.65 -16.19 2.77
C TYR A 272 9.56 -15.62 3.68
N VAL A 273 9.58 -15.97 4.96
CA VAL A 273 8.52 -15.67 5.92
C VAL A 273 9.00 -14.86 7.14
N ASP A 274 10.29 -14.53 7.21
CA ASP A 274 10.83 -13.68 8.28
C ASP A 274 10.60 -12.19 7.98
N PHE A 275 9.60 -11.62 8.63
CA PHE A 275 9.24 -10.20 8.53
C PHE A 275 9.51 -9.49 9.86
N HIS A 276 10.77 -9.38 10.25
CA HIS A 276 11.23 -8.91 11.55
C HIS A 276 10.64 -7.56 12.03
N TYR A 277 10.17 -6.69 11.13
CA TYR A 277 9.56 -5.40 11.47
C TYR A 277 8.03 -5.45 11.56
N LEU A 278 7.41 -6.30 10.77
CA LEU A 278 5.96 -6.38 10.65
C LEU A 278 5.34 -7.17 11.80
N ARG A 279 4.05 -6.94 12.05
CA ARG A 279 3.31 -7.73 13.04
C ARG A 279 3.28 -9.22 12.65
N PRO A 280 3.22 -10.15 13.64
CA PRO A 280 3.24 -11.60 13.37
C PRO A 280 2.14 -12.10 12.44
N ILE A 281 1.02 -11.37 12.31
CA ILE A 281 -0.07 -11.73 11.39
C ILE A 281 0.38 -11.81 9.93
N TRP A 282 1.34 -10.99 9.51
CA TRP A 282 1.90 -11.04 8.16
C TRP A 282 2.61 -12.36 7.89
N GLN A 283 3.43 -12.81 8.84
CA GLN A 283 4.10 -14.11 8.76
C GLN A 283 3.08 -15.25 8.73
N TYR A 284 2.13 -15.25 9.66
CA TYR A 284 1.10 -16.29 9.74
C TYR A 284 0.32 -16.45 8.43
N ASN A 285 -0.11 -15.35 7.81
CA ASN A 285 -0.88 -15.40 6.57
C ASN A 285 -0.01 -15.85 5.38
N THR A 286 1.26 -15.44 5.34
CA THR A 286 2.19 -15.84 4.28
C THR A 286 2.52 -17.34 4.36
N GLU A 287 2.78 -17.87 5.56
CA GLU A 287 3.00 -19.30 5.77
C GLU A 287 1.77 -20.14 5.43
N LYS A 288 0.59 -19.64 5.80
CA LYS A 288 -0.66 -20.37 5.60
C LYS A 288 -1.06 -20.49 4.13
N ASP A 289 -0.95 -19.41 3.37
CA ASP A 289 -1.50 -19.34 2.02
C ASP A 289 -0.42 -19.50 0.93
N ALA A 290 0.85 -19.17 1.23
CA ALA A 290 2.01 -19.33 0.35
C ALA A 290 1.73 -18.95 -1.11
N LEU A 291 1.16 -17.74 -1.34
CA LEU A 291 0.66 -17.34 -2.65
C LEU A 291 1.76 -17.33 -3.70
N LEU A 292 1.43 -17.82 -4.88
CA LEU A 292 2.26 -17.77 -6.08
C LEU A 292 1.42 -17.37 -7.28
N GLY A 293 1.95 -16.46 -8.10
CA GLY A 293 1.40 -16.12 -9.41
C GLY A 293 2.51 -16.06 -10.46
N VAL A 294 2.27 -16.65 -11.61
CA VAL A 294 3.11 -16.53 -12.80
C VAL A 294 2.33 -15.77 -13.87
N SER A 295 2.81 -14.58 -14.24
CA SER A 295 2.18 -13.75 -15.27
C SER A 295 2.95 -13.79 -16.57
N MET A 296 2.34 -13.28 -17.63
CA MET A 296 2.94 -13.21 -18.97
C MET A 296 2.93 -11.77 -19.48
N THR A 297 4.08 -11.33 -20.02
CA THR A 297 4.19 -10.07 -20.77
C THR A 297 4.49 -10.36 -22.26
N GLY A 298 4.11 -9.43 -23.15
CA GLY A 298 4.34 -9.57 -24.59
C GLY A 298 3.36 -10.49 -25.30
N ILE A 299 2.22 -10.80 -24.71
CA ILE A 299 1.17 -11.67 -25.28
C ILE A 299 0.78 -11.27 -26.73
N PRO A 300 0.52 -9.99 -27.05
CA PRO A 300 0.11 -9.60 -28.40
C PRO A 300 1.27 -9.57 -29.41
N SER A 301 2.51 -9.69 -28.96
CA SER A 301 3.70 -9.57 -29.80
C SER A 301 4.16 -10.90 -30.42
N GLY A 302 3.62 -12.03 -29.96
CA GLY A 302 4.03 -13.37 -30.39
C GLY A 302 2.86 -14.34 -30.52
N PRO A 303 3.14 -15.59 -30.90
CA PRO A 303 2.12 -16.59 -31.16
C PRO A 303 1.63 -17.33 -29.90
N VAL A 304 1.95 -16.90 -28.70
CA VAL A 304 1.68 -17.63 -27.45
C VAL A 304 0.21 -18.07 -27.28
N LEU A 305 -0.75 -17.28 -27.80
CA LEU A 305 -2.18 -17.62 -27.74
C LEU A 305 -2.56 -18.80 -28.64
N GLN A 306 -1.65 -19.25 -29.51
CA GLN A 306 -1.83 -20.45 -30.34
C GLN A 306 -1.31 -21.72 -29.62
N LEU A 307 -0.61 -21.55 -28.51
CA LEU A 307 -0.07 -22.65 -27.67
C LEU A 307 -1.11 -23.11 -26.64
N ASP A 308 -0.85 -24.24 -26.01
CA ASP A 308 -1.70 -24.72 -24.90
C ASP A 308 -1.35 -24.04 -23.56
N LEU A 309 -2.08 -22.98 -23.27
CA LEU A 309 -1.91 -22.23 -22.00
C LEU A 309 -2.35 -23.06 -20.78
N ARG A 310 -3.21 -24.07 -20.95
CA ARG A 310 -3.63 -24.95 -19.85
C ARG A 310 -2.51 -25.89 -19.45
N GLU A 311 -1.76 -26.40 -20.44
CA GLU A 311 -0.57 -27.20 -20.20
C GLU A 311 0.49 -26.40 -19.44
N ALA A 312 0.75 -25.15 -19.85
CA ALA A 312 1.66 -24.27 -19.13
C ALA A 312 1.20 -23.97 -17.68
N ALA A 313 -0.09 -23.74 -17.46
CA ALA A 313 -0.66 -23.55 -16.13
C ALA A 313 -0.54 -24.82 -15.27
N LYS A 314 -0.69 -26.01 -15.87
CA LYS A 314 -0.48 -27.29 -15.20
C LYS A 314 0.98 -27.46 -14.78
N THR A 315 1.92 -27.10 -15.66
CA THR A 315 3.37 -27.09 -15.36
C THR A 315 3.68 -26.20 -14.15
N VAL A 316 3.12 -24.98 -14.07
CA VAL A 316 3.27 -24.10 -12.90
C VAL A 316 2.80 -24.80 -11.62
N LYS A 317 1.64 -25.45 -11.66
CA LYS A 317 1.05 -26.12 -10.51
C LYS A 317 1.85 -27.37 -10.07
N GLU A 318 2.43 -28.08 -11.01
CA GLU A 318 3.21 -29.30 -10.71
C GLU A 318 4.61 -28.97 -10.17
N GLU A 319 5.16 -27.82 -10.58
CA GLU A 319 6.48 -27.36 -10.12
C GLU A 319 6.42 -26.68 -8.73
N ASN A 320 5.27 -26.09 -8.37
CA ASN A 320 5.07 -25.45 -7.08
C ASN A 320 4.79 -26.48 -5.97
#